data_0a4a19e3e863a84903bd5838d97b0213
#
_entry.id   0a4a19e3e863a84903bd5838d97b0213
#
_cell.length_a   1.000
_cell.length_b   1.000
_cell.length_c   1.000
_cell.angle_alpha   90.00
_cell.angle_beta   90.00
_cell.angle_gamma   90.00
#
_symmetry.space_group_name_H-M   'P 1'
#
loop_
_entity.id
_entity.type
_entity.pdbx_description
1 polymer ?
#
loop_
_entity_poly.entity_id
_entity_poly.type
_entity_poly.pdbx_seq_one_letter_code
_entity_poly.pdbx_strand_id
1 'polypeptide(L)'
;MKTDIEIAQAAEIQPITKIAEKIGLSFDDIELYGKYKAKIPLEVLDKFDKKSEGKLVLVTSINPTPAGEGKSTVTVGLADAFARQGENVMVALREPSLGPVMGIKGGAAGGGFAQVLPMEDINLHFTGDMHAITTANNAISAFLDNSLHQGNPLNIDPRRIIWKRVVDLNDRALRHVTVGLGGPLNGVPREDGFDITVASEIMAVLCLATSISDLKERLGKIVLAQSYDRKPVTLGDLGVQGAIAMLLKDALKPNLVQTIEGTPALIHGGPFANIAHGCNSVLATKTALKLSDIVITEAGFGADLGGEKFLDIKTRQLGKQPDAVVIVATLRALKMHGGLDKKELTKENVEAVKKGFANLERHIKNMQSYGLPVIVAINEFASDTKSEISALKELTEALGVPVSLTQVFAKGGEGGLDLAEKLSGMLQEKYDFSYLYDLKEPLSAKIDKVVTEIYGGSKVNYSPKAKRQMREIEENGWNDLPVCMAKTQYSFSDQPNLLAAPEGFEVTVRELLPKIGAGFIVALLGDVMTMPGLPKNPAALKMDVTDDGKISGLF
;
A
#
# COMPACT_ATOMS: atom_id res chain seq x y z
N MET A 1 7.85 11.08 27.15
CA MET A 1 7.86 11.51 25.74
C MET A 1 6.40 11.70 25.36
N LYS A 2 6.03 12.78 24.65
CA LYS A 2 4.64 12.97 24.16
C LYS A 2 4.28 11.85 23.18
N THR A 3 3.02 11.43 23.16
CA THR A 3 2.48 10.49 22.19
C THR A 3 2.30 11.17 20.82
N ASP A 4 2.13 10.39 19.76
CA ASP A 4 1.95 10.92 18.40
C ASP A 4 0.74 11.85 18.33
N ILE A 5 -0.39 11.51 18.99
CA ILE A 5 -1.57 12.36 19.03
C ILE A 5 -1.34 13.66 19.83
N GLU A 6 -0.59 13.61 20.92
CA GLU A 6 -0.27 14.81 21.71
C GLU A 6 0.66 15.76 20.93
N ILE A 7 1.56 15.23 20.11
CA ILE A 7 2.40 16.02 19.21
C ILE A 7 1.53 16.65 18.11
N ALA A 8 0.66 15.87 17.49
CA ALA A 8 -0.24 16.33 16.43
C ALA A 8 -1.20 17.43 16.93
N GLN A 9 -1.81 17.25 18.12
CA GLN A 9 -2.71 18.23 18.73
C GLN A 9 -2.02 19.52 19.18
N ALA A 10 -0.71 19.47 19.43
CA ALA A 10 0.07 20.66 19.79
C ALA A 10 0.64 21.40 18.56
N ALA A 11 0.52 20.86 17.37
CA ALA A 11 1.05 21.45 16.15
C ALA A 11 0.19 22.61 15.64
N GLU A 12 0.84 23.63 15.10
CA GLU A 12 0.15 24.74 14.41
C GLU A 12 -0.13 24.35 12.96
N ILE A 13 -1.39 23.99 12.68
CA ILE A 13 -1.86 23.61 11.36
C ILE A 13 -2.21 24.86 10.52
N GLN A 14 -1.66 24.95 9.32
CA GLN A 14 -2.02 26.01 8.36
C GLN A 14 -3.35 25.70 7.66
N PRO A 15 -4.15 26.71 7.29
CA PRO A 15 -5.29 26.50 6.41
C PRO A 15 -4.88 25.83 5.11
N ILE A 16 -5.68 24.89 4.62
CA ILE A 16 -5.33 24.09 3.43
C ILE A 16 -5.15 24.94 2.17
N THR A 17 -5.78 26.11 2.10
CA THR A 17 -5.60 27.07 1.02
C THR A 17 -4.16 27.59 0.94
N LYS A 18 -3.49 27.76 2.09
CA LYS A 18 -2.07 28.14 2.13
C LYS A 18 -1.14 27.03 1.66
N ILE A 19 -1.52 25.79 1.90
CA ILE A 19 -0.79 24.62 1.41
C ILE A 19 -0.98 24.48 -0.11
N ALA A 20 -2.19 24.71 -0.62
CA ALA A 20 -2.48 24.73 -2.04
C ALA A 20 -1.66 25.81 -2.79
N GLU A 21 -1.57 27.01 -2.23
CA GLU A 21 -0.75 28.11 -2.77
C GLU A 21 0.74 27.70 -2.96
N LYS A 22 1.31 26.90 -2.03
CA LYS A 22 2.71 26.42 -2.13
C LYS A 22 2.98 25.58 -3.38
N ILE A 23 1.95 24.89 -3.88
CA ILE A 23 2.05 24.03 -5.08
C ILE A 23 1.42 24.66 -6.32
N GLY A 24 1.16 25.97 -6.27
CA GLY A 24 0.66 26.75 -7.40
C GLY A 24 -0.84 26.57 -7.66
N LEU A 25 -1.62 26.07 -6.71
CA LEU A 25 -3.07 25.96 -6.80
C LEU A 25 -3.75 27.15 -6.11
N SER A 26 -4.77 27.70 -6.77
CA SER A 26 -5.65 28.72 -6.22
C SER A 26 -6.79 28.10 -5.40
N PHE A 27 -7.56 28.95 -4.72
CA PHE A 27 -8.79 28.54 -4.04
C PHE A 27 -9.77 27.82 -4.97
N ASP A 28 -9.90 28.27 -6.23
CA ASP A 28 -10.83 27.71 -7.20
C ASP A 28 -10.35 26.35 -7.78
N ASP A 29 -9.11 25.95 -7.51
CA ASP A 29 -8.53 24.69 -7.96
C ASP A 29 -8.72 23.54 -6.97
N ILE A 30 -9.30 23.79 -5.82
CA ILE A 30 -9.48 22.79 -4.75
C ILE A 30 -10.92 22.77 -4.23
N GLU A 31 -11.36 21.59 -3.84
CA GLU A 31 -12.65 21.39 -3.15
C GLU A 31 -12.40 21.24 -1.65
N LEU A 32 -12.84 22.20 -0.85
CA LEU A 32 -12.62 22.20 0.60
C LEU A 32 -13.42 21.12 1.32
N TYR A 33 -12.74 20.37 2.16
CA TYR A 33 -13.31 19.43 3.14
C TYR A 33 -13.00 19.91 4.57
N GLY A 34 -13.51 21.09 4.91
CA GLY A 34 -13.19 21.82 6.12
C GLY A 34 -11.96 22.71 5.96
N LYS A 35 -11.37 23.16 7.08
CA LYS A 35 -10.29 24.18 7.09
C LYS A 35 -8.92 23.59 6.67
N TYR A 36 -8.70 22.30 6.89
CA TYR A 36 -7.36 21.68 6.86
C TYR A 36 -7.23 20.54 5.85
N LYS A 37 -8.27 20.27 5.09
CA LYS A 37 -8.31 19.22 4.06
C LYS A 37 -8.98 19.74 2.79
N ALA A 38 -8.56 19.24 1.64
CA ALA A 38 -9.21 19.51 0.37
C ALA A 38 -9.05 18.31 -0.57
N LYS A 39 -9.90 18.23 -1.59
CA LYS A 39 -9.67 17.36 -2.75
C LYS A 39 -9.18 18.18 -3.92
N ILE A 40 -8.36 17.56 -4.77
CA ILE A 40 -7.88 18.15 -6.03
C ILE A 40 -8.70 17.55 -7.16
N PRO A 41 -9.56 18.32 -7.85
CA PRO A 41 -10.29 17.88 -9.03
C PRO A 41 -9.33 17.44 -10.14
N LEU A 42 -9.70 16.41 -10.90
CA LEU A 42 -8.80 15.82 -11.91
C LEU A 42 -8.49 16.78 -13.07
N GLU A 43 -9.45 17.63 -13.43
CA GLU A 43 -9.32 18.64 -14.50
C GLU A 43 -8.30 19.74 -14.18
N VAL A 44 -7.93 19.89 -12.92
CA VAL A 44 -6.88 20.85 -12.51
C VAL A 44 -5.53 20.46 -13.11
N LEU A 45 -5.28 19.17 -13.32
CA LEU A 45 -4.02 18.68 -13.88
C LEU A 45 -3.78 19.14 -15.32
N ASP A 46 -4.84 19.42 -16.08
CA ASP A 46 -4.74 19.91 -17.47
C ASP A 46 -4.00 21.25 -17.54
N LYS A 47 -4.07 22.07 -16.47
CA LYS A 47 -3.34 23.34 -16.36
C LYS A 47 -1.81 23.14 -16.33
N PHE A 48 -1.35 21.96 -15.94
CA PHE A 48 0.06 21.63 -15.75
C PHE A 48 0.61 20.68 -16.82
N ASP A 49 -0.12 20.39 -17.89
CA ASP A 49 0.28 19.41 -18.92
C ASP A 49 1.60 19.73 -19.62
N LYS A 50 1.98 21.01 -19.68
CA LYS A 50 3.25 21.46 -20.27
C LYS A 50 4.42 21.45 -19.29
N LYS A 51 4.19 21.21 -18.00
CA LYS A 51 5.24 21.12 -16.99
C LYS A 51 5.91 19.75 -17.07
N SER A 52 7.25 19.73 -17.02
CA SER A 52 7.98 18.47 -16.84
C SER A 52 7.60 17.81 -15.52
N GLU A 53 7.48 16.49 -15.53
CA GLU A 53 7.23 15.74 -14.28
C GLU A 53 8.43 15.82 -13.34
N GLY A 54 8.14 15.89 -12.03
CA GLY A 54 9.13 15.88 -10.97
C GLY A 54 9.86 14.54 -10.86
N LYS A 55 10.87 14.50 -10.01
CA LYS A 55 11.60 13.29 -9.63
C LYS A 55 10.79 12.46 -8.65
N LEU A 56 10.80 11.14 -8.80
CA LEU A 56 10.07 10.21 -7.96
C LEU A 56 11.02 9.40 -7.08
N VAL A 57 10.87 9.51 -5.77
CA VAL A 57 11.61 8.72 -4.77
C VAL A 57 10.68 7.69 -4.15
N LEU A 58 11.03 6.42 -4.28
CA LEU A 58 10.31 5.32 -3.63
C LEU A 58 10.96 4.99 -2.29
N VAL A 59 10.20 5.09 -1.22
CA VAL A 59 10.60 4.62 0.12
C VAL A 59 10.01 3.24 0.37
N THR A 60 10.86 2.28 0.64
CA THR A 60 10.50 0.92 1.03
C THR A 60 11.30 0.49 2.25
N SER A 61 11.24 -0.77 2.67
CA SER A 61 11.97 -1.25 3.84
C SER A 61 12.45 -2.69 3.69
N ILE A 62 13.24 -3.14 4.65
CA ILE A 62 13.51 -4.57 4.87
C ILE A 62 12.26 -5.30 5.37
N ASN A 63 12.29 -6.64 5.47
CA ASN A 63 11.19 -7.38 6.07
C ASN A 63 10.95 -6.90 7.51
N PRO A 64 9.70 -6.51 7.86
CA PRO A 64 9.42 -5.80 9.10
C PRO A 64 9.40 -6.70 10.34
N THR A 65 9.62 -6.08 11.49
CA THR A 65 9.19 -6.63 12.79
C THR A 65 7.68 -6.42 12.98
N PRO A 66 7.05 -7.10 13.94
CA PRO A 66 5.65 -6.80 14.30
C PRO A 66 5.39 -5.35 14.73
N ALA A 67 6.43 -4.64 15.21
CA ALA A 67 6.33 -3.24 15.60
C ALA A 67 6.40 -2.25 14.41
N GLY A 68 6.83 -2.74 13.23
CA GLY A 68 7.07 -1.92 12.03
C GLY A 68 8.43 -1.21 12.05
N GLU A 69 8.82 -0.67 10.89
CA GLU A 69 10.17 -0.11 10.67
C GLU A 69 10.17 1.42 10.55
N GLY A 70 9.03 2.08 10.78
CA GLY A 70 8.93 3.53 10.69
C GLY A 70 9.06 4.09 9.27
N LYS A 71 8.74 3.30 8.25
CA LYS A 71 8.84 3.69 6.85
C LYS A 71 8.09 4.98 6.54
N SER A 72 6.82 5.09 6.95
CA SER A 72 6.00 6.31 6.72
C SER A 72 6.59 7.52 7.44
N THR A 73 7.16 7.33 8.65
CA THR A 73 7.86 8.37 9.39
C THR A 73 9.08 8.88 8.61
N VAL A 74 9.90 7.96 8.05
CA VAL A 74 11.04 8.33 7.21
C VAL A 74 10.57 9.02 5.93
N THR A 75 9.50 8.56 5.30
CA THR A 75 8.93 9.15 4.09
C THR A 75 8.52 10.61 4.32
N VAL A 76 7.80 10.88 5.40
CA VAL A 76 7.36 12.24 5.77
C VAL A 76 8.54 13.11 6.17
N GLY A 77 9.42 12.62 7.06
CA GLY A 77 10.58 13.39 7.52
C GLY A 77 11.58 13.69 6.41
N LEU A 78 11.72 12.81 5.41
CA LEU A 78 12.54 13.07 4.23
C LEU A 78 11.96 14.20 3.37
N ALA A 79 10.63 14.22 3.18
CA ALA A 79 9.99 15.32 2.45
C ALA A 79 10.16 16.66 3.18
N ASP A 80 9.98 16.68 4.51
CA ASP A 80 10.23 17.87 5.31
C ASP A 80 11.71 18.30 5.25
N ALA A 81 12.66 17.35 5.17
CA ALA A 81 14.06 17.64 4.97
C ALA A 81 14.35 18.32 3.61
N PHE A 82 13.79 17.83 2.52
CA PHE A 82 13.88 18.48 1.22
C PHE A 82 13.25 19.88 1.22
N ALA A 83 12.08 20.04 1.86
CA ALA A 83 11.43 21.35 2.01
C ALA A 83 12.31 22.33 2.79
N ARG A 84 13.02 21.89 3.83
CA ARG A 84 14.00 22.70 4.57
C ARG A 84 15.21 23.11 3.74
N GLN A 85 15.58 22.32 2.72
CA GLN A 85 16.63 22.67 1.75
C GLN A 85 16.12 23.64 0.67
N GLY A 86 14.84 24.01 0.70
CA GLY A 86 14.22 24.92 -0.27
C GLY A 86 13.68 24.26 -1.52
N GLU A 87 13.62 22.92 -1.55
CA GLU A 87 13.08 22.17 -2.69
C GLU A 87 11.54 22.20 -2.70
N ASN A 88 10.97 22.23 -3.89
CA ASN A 88 9.54 22.07 -4.10
C ASN A 88 9.19 20.57 -4.07
N VAL A 89 8.76 20.07 -2.92
CA VAL A 89 8.53 18.65 -2.66
C VAL A 89 7.11 18.38 -2.21
N MET A 90 6.58 17.21 -2.58
CA MET A 90 5.31 16.67 -2.09
C MET A 90 5.47 15.23 -1.60
N VAL A 91 4.61 14.86 -0.66
CA VAL A 91 4.47 13.47 -0.19
C VAL A 91 3.21 12.86 -0.81
N ALA A 92 3.28 11.58 -1.22
CA ALA A 92 2.11 10.81 -1.64
C ALA A 92 2.04 9.50 -0.85
N LEU A 93 1.01 9.35 -0.01
CA LEU A 93 0.82 8.25 0.94
C LEU A 93 -0.50 7.53 0.74
N ARG A 94 -0.60 6.35 1.36
CA ARG A 94 -1.86 5.61 1.47
C ARG A 94 -2.75 6.16 2.57
N GLU A 95 -4.06 6.07 2.36
CA GLU A 95 -5.06 6.31 3.38
C GLU A 95 -5.15 5.10 4.33
N PRO A 96 -5.13 5.30 5.66
CA PRO A 96 -5.25 4.20 6.62
C PRO A 96 -6.67 3.65 6.67
N SER A 97 -6.78 2.35 6.97
CA SER A 97 -8.03 1.63 7.20
C SER A 97 -8.37 1.60 8.69
N LEU A 98 -9.65 1.73 9.04
CA LEU A 98 -10.13 1.70 10.43
C LEU A 98 -9.85 0.37 11.16
N GLY A 99 -9.87 -0.75 10.44
CA GLY A 99 -9.62 -2.04 11.06
C GLY A 99 -8.28 -2.12 11.79
N PRO A 100 -7.14 -1.84 11.14
CA PRO A 100 -5.84 -1.72 11.80
C PRO A 100 -5.79 -0.66 12.90
N VAL A 101 -6.39 0.51 12.68
CA VAL A 101 -6.43 1.62 13.65
C VAL A 101 -7.09 1.18 14.96
N MET A 102 -8.25 0.56 14.90
CA MET A 102 -8.97 0.04 16.07
C MET A 102 -8.34 -1.25 16.64
N GLY A 103 -7.55 -1.98 15.83
CA GLY A 103 -7.02 -3.32 16.13
C GLY A 103 -5.67 -3.32 16.82
N ILE A 104 -4.60 -3.26 16.04
CA ILE A 104 -3.24 -3.56 16.55
C ILE A 104 -2.32 -2.35 16.49
N LYS A 105 -2.49 -1.44 15.52
CA LYS A 105 -1.42 -0.52 15.13
C LYS A 105 -1.98 0.77 14.56
N GLY A 106 -1.21 1.83 14.81
CA GLY A 106 -1.36 3.15 14.24
C GLY A 106 -1.49 3.23 12.74
N GLY A 107 -2.13 4.31 12.31
CA GLY A 107 -2.36 4.63 10.91
C GLY A 107 -1.08 4.97 10.15
N ALA A 108 -1.25 5.19 8.84
CA ALA A 108 -0.14 5.46 7.93
C ALA A 108 0.32 6.93 7.90
N ALA A 109 -0.02 7.74 8.90
CA ALA A 109 0.25 9.19 8.90
C ALA A 109 1.68 9.59 9.36
N GLY A 110 2.59 8.63 9.53
CA GLY A 110 3.92 8.89 10.13
C GLY A 110 3.90 8.78 11.65
N GLY A 111 4.90 9.35 12.34
CA GLY A 111 5.00 9.33 13.81
C GLY A 111 6.00 10.36 14.34
N GLY A 112 5.90 10.69 15.64
CA GLY A 112 6.71 11.72 16.26
C GLY A 112 6.55 13.08 15.60
N PHE A 113 7.65 13.75 15.29
CA PHE A 113 7.66 15.03 14.58
C PHE A 113 7.58 14.90 13.05
N ALA A 114 7.53 13.69 12.50
CA ALA A 114 7.36 13.42 11.09
C ALA A 114 5.97 12.80 10.83
N GLN A 115 4.93 13.61 10.92
CA GLN A 115 3.53 13.23 10.76
C GLN A 115 2.82 14.09 9.72
N VAL A 116 1.75 13.52 9.12
CA VAL A 116 0.79 14.23 8.27
C VAL A 116 -0.44 14.61 9.09
N LEU A 117 -0.91 15.83 8.92
CA LEU A 117 -2.02 16.43 9.66
C LEU A 117 -3.21 16.80 8.74
N PRO A 118 -4.44 16.76 9.22
CA PRO A 118 -4.90 16.43 10.58
C PRO A 118 -4.90 14.91 10.86
N MET A 119 -4.13 14.48 11.84
CA MET A 119 -3.89 13.07 12.13
C MET A 119 -5.17 12.31 12.52
N GLU A 120 -6.03 12.94 13.34
CA GLU A 120 -7.28 12.34 13.80
C GLU A 120 -8.22 12.04 12.63
N ASP A 121 -8.47 13.01 11.75
CA ASP A 121 -9.35 12.87 10.59
C ASP A 121 -8.82 11.78 9.65
N ILE A 122 -7.51 11.79 9.36
CA ILE A 122 -6.87 10.83 8.47
C ILE A 122 -7.06 9.39 8.96
N ASN A 123 -6.97 9.16 10.27
CA ASN A 123 -7.05 7.82 10.86
C ASN A 123 -8.49 7.37 11.18
N LEU A 124 -9.47 8.25 11.18
CA LEU A 124 -10.86 7.92 11.48
C LEU A 124 -11.75 8.07 10.23
N HIS A 125 -12.41 9.20 10.07
CA HIS A 125 -13.24 9.50 8.91
C HIS A 125 -12.64 10.70 8.16
N PHE A 126 -11.83 10.38 7.14
CA PHE A 126 -11.03 11.41 6.47
C PHE A 126 -11.89 12.33 5.57
N THR A 127 -12.15 11.88 4.34
CA THR A 127 -12.98 12.60 3.35
C THR A 127 -14.11 11.75 2.80
N GLY A 128 -14.28 10.53 3.35
CA GLY A 128 -15.35 9.62 2.97
C GLY A 128 -14.97 8.59 1.90
N ASP A 129 -13.71 8.53 1.48
CA ASP A 129 -13.27 7.61 0.40
C ASP A 129 -13.47 6.15 0.79
N MET A 130 -13.07 5.75 2.00
CA MET A 130 -13.28 4.39 2.51
C MET A 130 -14.76 4.02 2.57
N HIS A 131 -15.62 4.96 2.97
CA HIS A 131 -17.06 4.76 3.00
C HIS A 131 -17.64 4.62 1.59
N ALA A 132 -17.21 5.43 0.63
CA ALA A 132 -17.62 5.34 -0.77
C ALA A 132 -17.23 3.99 -1.37
N ILE A 133 -16.01 3.51 -1.12
CA ILE A 133 -15.52 2.20 -1.58
C ILE A 133 -16.35 1.07 -0.97
N THR A 134 -16.59 1.12 0.35
CA THR A 134 -17.43 0.14 1.06
C THR A 134 -18.83 0.08 0.46
N THR A 135 -19.45 1.25 0.26
CA THR A 135 -20.81 1.37 -0.31
C THR A 135 -20.84 0.85 -1.75
N ALA A 136 -19.88 1.23 -2.58
CA ALA A 136 -19.78 0.78 -3.98
C ALA A 136 -19.65 -0.75 -4.07
N ASN A 137 -18.75 -1.33 -3.25
CA ASN A 137 -18.57 -2.79 -3.21
C ASN A 137 -19.83 -3.53 -2.78
N ASN A 138 -20.51 -3.04 -1.74
CA ASN A 138 -21.72 -3.68 -1.21
C ASN A 138 -22.93 -3.46 -2.12
N ALA A 139 -22.98 -2.35 -2.86
CA ALA A 139 -23.98 -2.14 -3.90
C ALA A 139 -23.86 -3.19 -5.02
N ILE A 140 -22.65 -3.54 -5.44
CA ILE A 140 -22.42 -4.64 -6.40
C ILE A 140 -23.00 -5.95 -5.87
N SER A 141 -22.77 -6.28 -4.59
CA SER A 141 -23.36 -7.47 -3.97
C SER A 141 -24.89 -7.44 -4.00
N ALA A 142 -25.48 -6.28 -3.70
CA ALA A 142 -26.94 -6.12 -3.74
C ALA A 142 -27.51 -6.28 -5.16
N PHE A 143 -26.87 -5.71 -6.18
CA PHE A 143 -27.28 -5.87 -7.58
C PHE A 143 -27.13 -7.32 -8.06
N LEU A 144 -26.07 -8.01 -7.66
CA LEU A 144 -25.85 -9.42 -7.97
C LEU A 144 -26.95 -10.31 -7.36
N ASP A 145 -27.24 -10.14 -6.07
CA ASP A 145 -28.28 -10.90 -5.39
C ASP A 145 -29.69 -10.57 -5.93
N ASN A 146 -29.92 -9.30 -6.31
CA ASN A 146 -31.15 -8.92 -6.98
C ASN A 146 -31.30 -9.58 -8.36
N SER A 147 -30.24 -9.67 -9.15
CA SER A 147 -30.23 -10.38 -10.43
C SER A 147 -30.62 -11.86 -10.28
N LEU A 148 -30.07 -12.53 -9.26
CA LEU A 148 -30.44 -13.91 -8.90
C LEU A 148 -31.93 -14.02 -8.54
N HIS A 149 -32.43 -13.11 -7.72
CA HIS A 149 -33.80 -13.10 -7.23
C HIS A 149 -34.82 -12.82 -8.35
N GLN A 150 -34.50 -11.93 -9.27
CA GLN A 150 -35.35 -11.49 -10.38
C GLN A 150 -35.24 -12.39 -11.62
N GLY A 151 -35.06 -13.70 -11.42
CA GLY A 151 -35.08 -14.70 -12.47
C GLY A 151 -33.73 -15.05 -13.09
N ASN A 152 -32.63 -14.54 -12.55
CA ASN A 152 -31.28 -14.92 -12.93
C ASN A 152 -30.98 -14.87 -14.44
N PRO A 153 -31.19 -13.74 -15.11
CA PRO A 153 -31.09 -13.65 -16.59
C PRO A 153 -29.65 -13.92 -17.10
N LEU A 154 -28.65 -13.82 -16.25
CA LEU A 154 -27.25 -14.10 -16.58
C LEU A 154 -26.84 -15.55 -16.30
N ASN A 155 -27.79 -16.42 -15.96
CA ASN A 155 -27.54 -17.84 -15.67
C ASN A 155 -26.44 -18.09 -14.64
N ILE A 156 -26.32 -17.21 -13.61
CA ILE A 156 -25.32 -17.30 -12.56
C ILE A 156 -25.52 -18.57 -11.73
N ASP A 157 -24.44 -19.33 -11.48
CA ASP A 157 -24.43 -20.40 -10.49
C ASP A 157 -24.21 -19.80 -9.08
N PRO A 158 -25.19 -19.80 -8.17
CA PRO A 158 -25.07 -19.20 -6.83
C PRO A 158 -23.92 -19.79 -5.99
N ARG A 159 -23.45 -21.00 -6.34
CA ARG A 159 -22.32 -21.68 -5.68
C ARG A 159 -20.95 -21.22 -6.21
N ARG A 160 -20.93 -20.38 -7.25
CA ARG A 160 -19.73 -19.91 -7.94
C ARG A 160 -19.60 -18.39 -7.93
N ILE A 161 -20.25 -17.74 -6.98
CA ILE A 161 -20.07 -16.32 -6.71
C ILE A 161 -18.74 -16.17 -5.96
N ILE A 162 -17.86 -15.32 -6.49
CA ILE A 162 -16.54 -15.02 -5.93
C ILE A 162 -16.50 -13.63 -5.29
N TRP A 163 -17.50 -12.80 -5.60
CA TRP A 163 -17.63 -11.46 -5.04
C TRP A 163 -18.14 -11.52 -3.61
N LYS A 164 -17.46 -10.81 -2.70
CA LYS A 164 -17.83 -10.71 -1.29
C LYS A 164 -18.23 -9.29 -0.92
N ARG A 165 -18.97 -9.17 0.16
CA ARG A 165 -19.22 -7.90 0.83
C ARG A 165 -17.96 -7.39 1.53
N VAL A 166 -17.96 -6.12 1.96
CA VAL A 166 -16.85 -5.54 2.71
C VAL A 166 -17.33 -4.71 3.89
N VAL A 167 -16.45 -4.58 4.88
CA VAL A 167 -16.56 -3.62 5.97
C VAL A 167 -15.15 -3.15 6.35
N ASP A 168 -14.97 -1.87 6.66
CA ASP A 168 -13.65 -1.35 7.02
C ASP A 168 -13.33 -1.52 8.50
N LEU A 169 -13.49 -2.75 8.99
CA LEU A 169 -13.21 -3.17 10.36
C LEU A 169 -12.60 -4.56 10.37
N ASN A 170 -11.95 -4.91 11.48
CA ASN A 170 -11.49 -6.28 11.74
C ASN A 170 -12.60 -7.08 12.41
N ASP A 171 -13.29 -7.94 11.67
CA ASP A 171 -14.38 -8.78 12.21
C ASP A 171 -14.31 -10.21 11.71
N ARG A 172 -13.69 -11.09 12.49
CA ARG A 172 -13.54 -12.50 12.12
C ARG A 172 -14.86 -13.27 12.02
N ALA A 173 -15.92 -12.79 12.67
CA ALA A 173 -17.23 -13.44 12.64
C ALA A 173 -17.92 -13.33 11.27
N LEU A 174 -17.51 -12.33 10.47
CA LEU A 174 -18.06 -12.07 9.14
C LEU A 174 -17.35 -12.83 8.01
N ARG A 175 -16.32 -13.63 8.29
CA ARG A 175 -15.58 -14.38 7.25
C ARG A 175 -16.45 -15.30 6.42
N HIS A 176 -17.44 -15.93 7.06
CA HIS A 176 -18.44 -16.81 6.45
C HIS A 176 -19.80 -16.49 7.03
N VAL A 177 -20.74 -16.12 6.18
CA VAL A 177 -22.12 -15.82 6.55
C VAL A 177 -23.08 -16.47 5.55
N THR A 178 -24.31 -16.67 5.96
CA THR A 178 -25.39 -17.07 5.05
C THR A 178 -26.29 -15.87 4.78
N VAL A 179 -26.52 -15.55 3.51
CA VAL A 179 -27.42 -14.48 3.06
C VAL A 179 -28.65 -15.04 2.38
N GLY A 180 -29.69 -14.21 2.19
CA GLY A 180 -30.92 -14.59 1.47
C GLY A 180 -31.88 -15.48 2.28
N LEU A 181 -31.72 -15.55 3.61
CA LEU A 181 -32.65 -16.29 4.49
C LEU A 181 -33.98 -15.53 4.67
N GLY A 182 -35.05 -16.23 5.07
CA GLY A 182 -36.37 -15.64 5.36
C GLY A 182 -37.42 -15.93 4.32
N GLY A 183 -37.18 -16.90 3.44
CA GLY A 183 -38.13 -17.41 2.43
C GLY A 183 -38.04 -16.72 1.06
N PRO A 184 -38.91 -17.10 0.11
CA PRO A 184 -38.74 -16.75 -1.31
C PRO A 184 -38.72 -15.25 -1.62
N LEU A 185 -39.30 -14.43 -0.76
CA LEU A 185 -39.31 -12.97 -0.94
C LEU A 185 -38.00 -12.27 -0.56
N ASN A 186 -37.07 -12.98 0.09
CA ASN A 186 -35.84 -12.39 0.63
C ASN A 186 -34.58 -12.76 -0.18
N GLY A 187 -34.74 -13.46 -1.31
CA GLY A 187 -33.61 -13.81 -2.18
C GLY A 187 -33.29 -15.30 -2.22
N VAL A 188 -32.12 -15.63 -2.76
CA VAL A 188 -31.61 -17.00 -2.90
C VAL A 188 -30.64 -17.28 -1.77
N PRO A 189 -30.90 -18.25 -0.85
CA PRO A 189 -29.95 -18.58 0.20
C PRO A 189 -28.62 -19.06 -0.37
N ARG A 190 -27.52 -18.45 0.09
CA ARG A 190 -26.16 -18.80 -0.32
C ARG A 190 -25.13 -18.44 0.73
N GLU A 191 -23.97 -19.07 0.64
CA GLU A 191 -22.80 -18.64 1.39
C GLU A 191 -22.27 -17.31 0.85
N ASP A 192 -21.85 -16.43 1.72
CA ASP A 192 -21.16 -15.17 1.44
C ASP A 192 -20.08 -14.96 2.52
N GLY A 193 -19.43 -13.83 2.50
CA GLY A 193 -18.48 -13.39 3.51
C GLY A 193 -18.15 -11.91 3.34
N PHE A 194 -17.39 -11.39 4.29
CA PHE A 194 -16.89 -10.03 4.23
C PHE A 194 -15.36 -10.03 4.16
N ASP A 195 -14.82 -9.21 3.29
CA ASP A 195 -13.43 -8.82 3.32
C ASP A 195 -13.30 -7.42 3.97
N ILE A 196 -12.12 -7.04 4.42
CA ILE A 196 -11.88 -5.66 4.85
C ILE A 196 -11.87 -4.75 3.59
N THR A 197 -12.42 -3.55 3.69
CA THR A 197 -12.59 -2.64 2.54
C THR A 197 -11.32 -2.45 1.70
N VAL A 198 -10.17 -2.33 2.36
CA VAL A 198 -8.86 -2.15 1.70
C VAL A 198 -8.33 -3.42 0.99
N ALA A 199 -8.96 -4.57 1.19
CA ALA A 199 -8.69 -5.81 0.46
C ALA A 199 -9.57 -5.98 -0.79
N SER A 200 -10.58 -5.12 -0.98
CA SER A 200 -11.50 -5.19 -2.11
C SER A 200 -10.83 -4.90 -3.44
N GLU A 201 -11.39 -5.48 -4.50
CA GLU A 201 -10.97 -5.13 -5.87
C GLU A 201 -11.35 -3.68 -6.22
N ILE A 202 -12.43 -3.13 -5.63
CA ILE A 202 -12.81 -1.71 -5.79
C ILE A 202 -11.70 -0.78 -5.30
N MET A 203 -11.08 -1.07 -4.16
CA MET A 203 -9.92 -0.30 -3.68
C MET A 203 -8.77 -0.34 -4.69
N ALA A 204 -8.44 -1.50 -5.23
CA ALA A 204 -7.38 -1.64 -6.22
C ALA A 204 -7.71 -0.93 -7.53
N VAL A 205 -8.95 -1.05 -8.01
CA VAL A 205 -9.46 -0.34 -9.20
C VAL A 205 -9.35 1.17 -9.02
N LEU A 206 -9.81 1.72 -7.90
CA LEU A 206 -9.71 3.16 -7.61
C LEU A 206 -8.25 3.63 -7.60
N CYS A 207 -7.35 2.85 -7.02
CA CYS A 207 -5.92 3.20 -6.95
C CYS A 207 -5.19 3.14 -8.28
N LEU A 208 -5.65 2.31 -9.24
CA LEU A 208 -5.00 2.14 -10.53
C LEU A 208 -5.71 2.90 -11.67
N ALA A 209 -6.92 3.39 -11.42
CA ALA A 209 -7.65 4.22 -12.39
C ALA A 209 -6.95 5.57 -12.64
N THR A 210 -7.02 6.03 -13.88
CA THR A 210 -6.40 7.28 -14.34
C THR A 210 -7.39 8.37 -14.72
N SER A 211 -8.68 8.03 -14.83
CA SER A 211 -9.79 8.94 -15.15
C SER A 211 -11.12 8.30 -14.77
N ILE A 212 -12.22 9.06 -14.85
CA ILE A 212 -13.58 8.53 -14.68
C ILE A 212 -13.91 7.50 -15.78
N SER A 213 -13.48 7.72 -17.01
CA SER A 213 -13.71 6.78 -18.12
C SER A 213 -12.96 5.46 -17.90
N ASP A 214 -11.69 5.52 -17.49
CA ASP A 214 -10.87 4.35 -17.13
C ASP A 214 -11.47 3.62 -15.91
N LEU A 215 -11.94 4.36 -14.89
CA LEU A 215 -12.65 3.79 -13.74
C LEU A 215 -13.87 2.95 -14.19
N LYS A 216 -14.72 3.51 -15.07
CA LYS A 216 -15.90 2.80 -15.59
C LYS A 216 -15.54 1.56 -16.40
N GLU A 217 -14.50 1.64 -17.23
CA GLU A 217 -14.02 0.51 -18.01
C GLU A 217 -13.50 -0.61 -17.09
N ARG A 218 -12.68 -0.27 -16.10
CA ARG A 218 -12.15 -1.22 -15.10
C ARG A 218 -13.27 -1.87 -14.29
N LEU A 219 -14.22 -1.07 -13.81
CA LEU A 219 -15.39 -1.59 -13.08
C LEU A 219 -16.16 -2.60 -13.92
N GLY A 220 -16.39 -2.32 -15.22
CA GLY A 220 -17.09 -3.23 -16.12
C GLY A 220 -16.39 -4.59 -16.28
N LYS A 221 -15.07 -4.64 -16.13
CA LYS A 221 -14.27 -5.87 -16.26
C LYS A 221 -14.22 -6.73 -15.00
N ILE A 222 -14.68 -6.25 -13.85
CA ILE A 222 -14.68 -7.01 -12.59
C ILE A 222 -15.47 -8.28 -12.75
N VAL A 223 -14.86 -9.42 -12.45
CA VAL A 223 -15.51 -10.74 -12.45
C VAL A 223 -16.18 -10.98 -11.10
N LEU A 224 -17.49 -11.21 -11.10
CA LEU A 224 -18.30 -11.38 -9.90
C LEU A 224 -18.62 -12.84 -9.58
N ALA A 225 -18.82 -13.64 -10.63
CA ALA A 225 -19.28 -15.01 -10.53
C ALA A 225 -18.94 -15.81 -11.79
N GLN A 226 -19.31 -17.09 -11.80
CA GLN A 226 -19.39 -17.89 -13.02
C GLN A 226 -20.86 -18.30 -13.26
N SER A 227 -21.24 -18.40 -14.53
CA SER A 227 -22.52 -19.00 -14.95
C SER A 227 -22.51 -20.52 -14.73
N TYR A 228 -23.65 -21.17 -14.87
CA TYR A 228 -23.74 -22.65 -14.89
C TYR A 228 -22.88 -23.27 -15.99
N ASP A 229 -22.65 -22.54 -17.10
CA ASP A 229 -21.76 -22.94 -18.19
C ASP A 229 -20.29 -22.62 -17.93
N ARG A 230 -19.97 -22.18 -16.71
CA ARG A 230 -18.61 -21.81 -16.24
C ARG A 230 -17.98 -20.61 -16.96
N LYS A 231 -18.76 -19.77 -17.57
CA LYS A 231 -18.29 -18.50 -18.16
C LYS A 231 -18.23 -17.43 -17.08
N PRO A 232 -17.22 -16.55 -17.11
CA PRO A 232 -17.17 -15.39 -16.21
C PRO A 232 -18.42 -14.52 -16.39
N VAL A 233 -18.96 -14.05 -15.28
CA VAL A 233 -20.01 -13.02 -15.24
C VAL A 233 -19.40 -11.77 -14.62
N THR A 234 -19.43 -10.68 -15.37
CA THR A 234 -18.78 -9.42 -14.99
C THR A 234 -19.78 -8.39 -14.47
N LEU A 235 -19.27 -7.32 -13.85
CA LEU A 235 -20.08 -6.16 -13.49
C LEU A 235 -20.68 -5.48 -14.75
N GLY A 236 -19.95 -5.53 -15.87
CA GLY A 236 -20.44 -5.06 -17.18
C GLY A 236 -21.67 -5.83 -17.66
N ASP A 237 -21.73 -7.15 -17.43
CA ASP A 237 -22.92 -7.98 -17.76
C ASP A 237 -24.14 -7.60 -16.91
N LEU A 238 -23.94 -7.15 -15.66
CA LEU A 238 -25.01 -6.57 -14.84
C LEU A 238 -25.45 -5.18 -15.31
N GLY A 239 -24.62 -4.48 -16.09
CA GLY A 239 -24.94 -3.17 -16.66
C GLY A 239 -24.93 -2.00 -15.64
N VAL A 240 -24.36 -2.16 -14.45
CA VAL A 240 -24.44 -1.18 -13.36
C VAL A 240 -23.12 -0.43 -13.08
N GLN A 241 -22.07 -0.63 -13.88
CA GLN A 241 -20.76 0.02 -13.71
C GLN A 241 -20.83 1.54 -13.67
N GLY A 242 -21.79 2.15 -14.38
CA GLY A 242 -22.03 3.60 -14.33
C GLY A 242 -22.53 4.07 -12.97
N ALA A 243 -23.46 3.35 -12.35
CA ALA A 243 -23.96 3.64 -11.01
C ALA A 243 -22.86 3.49 -9.95
N ILE A 244 -22.03 2.45 -10.07
CA ILE A 244 -20.89 2.25 -9.17
C ILE A 244 -19.85 3.39 -9.33
N ALA A 245 -19.56 3.81 -10.56
CA ALA A 245 -18.67 4.94 -10.80
C ALA A 245 -19.20 6.26 -10.20
N MET A 246 -20.52 6.48 -10.19
CA MET A 246 -21.13 7.63 -9.53
C MET A 246 -20.86 7.66 -8.02
N LEU A 247 -20.90 6.50 -7.34
CA LEU A 247 -20.59 6.39 -5.92
C LEU A 247 -19.12 6.71 -5.63
N LEU A 248 -18.22 6.43 -6.58
CA LEU A 248 -16.77 6.61 -6.45
C LEU A 248 -16.27 7.96 -7.02
N LYS A 249 -17.12 8.78 -7.61
CA LYS A 249 -16.73 10.00 -8.34
C LYS A 249 -15.86 10.94 -7.51
N ASP A 250 -16.25 11.22 -6.28
CA ASP A 250 -15.49 12.11 -5.41
C ASP A 250 -14.33 11.40 -4.71
N ALA A 251 -14.46 10.10 -4.44
CA ALA A 251 -13.38 9.28 -3.90
C ALA A 251 -12.20 9.12 -4.88
N LEU A 252 -12.39 9.35 -6.18
CA LEU A 252 -11.32 9.28 -7.18
C LEU A 252 -10.37 10.50 -7.12
N LYS A 253 -10.79 11.62 -6.55
CA LYS A 253 -9.99 12.84 -6.40
C LYS A 253 -9.00 12.70 -5.25
N PRO A 254 -7.69 12.97 -5.45
CA PRO A 254 -6.69 12.93 -4.37
C PRO A 254 -6.98 13.91 -3.24
N ASN A 255 -6.69 13.52 -2.02
CA ASN A 255 -6.86 14.34 -0.83
C ASN A 255 -5.58 15.12 -0.51
N LEU A 256 -5.67 16.46 -0.48
CA LEU A 256 -4.59 17.37 -0.10
C LEU A 256 -4.64 17.65 1.40
N VAL A 257 -3.50 17.47 2.05
CA VAL A 257 -3.22 17.76 3.47
C VAL A 257 -1.79 18.29 3.62
N GLN A 258 -1.24 18.30 4.83
CA GLN A 258 0.09 18.83 5.11
C GLN A 258 0.84 17.98 6.14
N THR A 259 2.17 18.03 6.14
CA THR A 259 2.98 17.54 7.24
C THR A 259 2.94 18.51 8.42
N ILE A 260 3.47 18.11 9.58
CA ILE A 260 3.65 19.03 10.73
C ILE A 260 4.43 20.30 10.32
N GLU A 261 5.42 20.18 9.44
CA GLU A 261 6.23 21.31 8.99
C GLU A 261 5.58 22.09 7.83
N GLY A 262 4.38 21.68 7.41
CA GLY A 262 3.62 22.35 6.36
C GLY A 262 4.08 22.01 4.94
N THR A 263 4.76 20.88 4.74
CA THR A 263 5.00 20.32 3.40
C THR A 263 3.70 19.75 2.84
N PRO A 264 3.33 20.04 1.58
CA PRO A 264 2.12 19.51 0.97
C PRO A 264 2.17 17.97 0.86
N ALA A 265 1.06 17.33 1.20
CA ALA A 265 0.93 15.89 1.18
C ALA A 265 -0.39 15.47 0.52
N LEU A 266 -0.34 14.41 -0.30
CA LEU A 266 -1.51 13.73 -0.84
C LEU A 266 -1.70 12.39 -0.13
N ILE A 267 -2.89 12.16 0.40
CA ILE A 267 -3.28 10.87 0.97
C ILE A 267 -4.45 10.33 0.15
N HIS A 268 -4.27 9.18 -0.51
CA HIS A 268 -5.29 8.66 -1.40
C HIS A 268 -5.17 7.17 -1.67
N GLY A 269 -6.23 6.41 -1.39
CA GLY A 269 -6.30 4.96 -1.51
C GLY A 269 -5.41 4.21 -0.53
N GLY A 270 -5.78 3.00 -0.15
CA GLY A 270 -5.10 2.25 0.91
C GLY A 270 -5.05 0.73 0.71
N PRO A 271 -4.71 0.20 -0.48
CA PRO A 271 -4.70 -1.24 -0.70
C PRO A 271 -3.61 -1.91 0.14
N PHE A 272 -3.92 -3.09 0.72
CA PHE A 272 -2.94 -3.86 1.48
C PHE A 272 -1.87 -4.46 0.57
N ALA A 273 -0.60 -4.42 0.99
CA ALA A 273 0.53 -4.90 0.19
C ALA A 273 0.71 -6.43 0.22
N ASN A 274 0.11 -7.14 1.15
CA ASN A 274 0.17 -8.60 1.22
C ASN A 274 -0.90 -9.32 0.38
N ILE A 275 -1.89 -8.59 -0.15
CA ILE A 275 -3.00 -9.14 -0.95
C ILE A 275 -3.35 -8.30 -2.18
N ALA A 276 -2.81 -7.09 -2.29
CA ALA A 276 -2.96 -6.17 -3.42
C ALA A 276 -1.61 -5.47 -3.67
N HIS A 277 -1.58 -4.43 -4.52
CA HIS A 277 -0.34 -3.78 -4.92
C HIS A 277 0.29 -2.88 -3.84
N GLY A 278 -0.46 -2.53 -2.76
CA GLY A 278 0.12 -1.94 -1.56
C GLY A 278 0.68 -0.53 -1.69
N CYS A 279 0.19 0.26 -2.64
CA CYS A 279 0.67 1.61 -2.93
C CYS A 279 -0.51 2.58 -2.97
N ASN A 280 -0.25 3.87 -2.75
CA ASN A 280 -1.25 4.92 -2.99
C ASN A 280 -1.68 4.95 -4.48
N SER A 281 -2.69 5.77 -4.79
CA SER A 281 -3.23 5.81 -6.15
C SER A 281 -2.24 6.34 -7.19
N VAL A 282 -2.43 5.91 -8.42
CA VAL A 282 -1.74 6.46 -9.60
C VAL A 282 -2.04 7.96 -9.74
N LEU A 283 -3.31 8.35 -9.53
CA LEU A 283 -3.73 9.74 -9.61
C LEU A 283 -3.02 10.64 -8.59
N ALA A 284 -2.91 10.21 -7.32
CA ALA A 284 -2.18 11.00 -6.32
C ALA A 284 -0.70 11.17 -6.69
N THR A 285 -0.04 10.11 -7.16
CA THR A 285 1.36 10.19 -7.58
C THR A 285 1.53 11.08 -8.82
N LYS A 286 0.65 10.95 -9.84
CA LYS A 286 0.66 11.83 -11.02
C LYS A 286 0.43 13.29 -10.65
N THR A 287 -0.55 13.54 -9.78
CA THR A 287 -0.83 14.90 -9.28
C THR A 287 0.40 15.50 -8.62
N ALA A 288 1.03 14.76 -7.70
CA ALA A 288 2.25 15.23 -7.03
C ALA A 288 3.39 15.51 -8.04
N LEU A 289 3.62 14.60 -9.00
CA LEU A 289 4.65 14.77 -10.06
C LEU A 289 4.44 15.99 -10.95
N LYS A 290 3.20 16.41 -11.17
CA LYS A 290 2.86 17.61 -11.94
C LYS A 290 3.01 18.89 -11.11
N LEU A 291 2.79 18.82 -9.80
CA LEU A 291 2.73 19.99 -8.92
C LEU A 291 4.06 20.27 -8.21
N SER A 292 4.97 19.30 -8.11
CA SER A 292 6.25 19.46 -7.43
C SER A 292 7.43 18.95 -8.25
N ASP A 293 8.65 19.32 -7.83
CA ASP A 293 9.89 18.93 -8.49
C ASP A 293 10.42 17.60 -7.93
N ILE A 294 10.05 17.26 -6.69
CA ILE A 294 10.37 15.99 -6.04
C ILE A 294 9.11 15.42 -5.39
N VAL A 295 8.86 14.15 -5.61
CA VAL A 295 7.77 13.39 -4.97
C VAL A 295 8.35 12.26 -4.16
N ILE A 296 8.03 12.23 -2.87
CA ILE A 296 8.38 11.11 -1.98
C ILE A 296 7.13 10.25 -1.78
N THR A 297 7.23 8.98 -2.11
CA THR A 297 6.13 8.02 -1.94
C THR A 297 6.60 6.73 -1.29
N GLU A 298 5.68 5.92 -0.78
CA GLU A 298 6.02 4.65 -0.15
C GLU A 298 5.28 3.47 -0.76
N ALA A 299 5.87 2.28 -0.61
CA ALA A 299 5.21 1.00 -0.83
C ALA A 299 5.07 0.21 0.47
N GLY A 300 3.99 -0.54 0.62
CA GLY A 300 3.68 -1.28 1.84
C GLY A 300 4.64 -2.43 2.13
N PHE A 301 4.94 -2.67 3.40
CA PHE A 301 5.87 -3.72 3.86
C PHE A 301 7.29 -3.58 3.28
N GLY A 302 7.95 -4.72 3.01
CA GLY A 302 9.30 -4.77 2.48
C GLY A 302 9.40 -4.55 0.96
N ALA A 303 10.62 -4.37 0.50
CA ALA A 303 10.91 -4.19 -0.92
C ALA A 303 10.57 -5.44 -1.75
N ASP A 304 10.55 -6.62 -1.14
CA ASP A 304 10.14 -7.89 -1.73
C ASP A 304 8.63 -8.01 -1.97
N LEU A 305 7.81 -7.22 -1.30
CA LEU A 305 6.36 -7.19 -1.48
C LEU A 305 5.89 -5.89 -2.12
N GLY A 306 5.79 -4.83 -1.33
CA GLY A 306 5.29 -3.55 -1.82
C GLY A 306 6.21 -2.91 -2.84
N GLY A 307 7.54 -3.00 -2.65
CA GLY A 307 8.53 -2.47 -3.60
C GLY A 307 8.43 -3.14 -4.96
N GLU A 308 8.44 -4.48 -5.01
CA GLU A 308 8.26 -5.26 -6.25
C GLU A 308 6.95 -4.88 -6.96
N LYS A 309 5.82 -4.84 -6.23
CA LYS A 309 4.52 -4.51 -6.81
C LYS A 309 4.39 -3.05 -7.25
N PHE A 310 5.09 -2.14 -6.57
CA PHE A 310 5.21 -0.77 -7.04
C PHE A 310 5.85 -0.75 -8.43
N LEU A 311 6.94 -1.50 -8.61
CA LEU A 311 7.69 -1.55 -9.86
C LEU A 311 6.94 -2.33 -10.95
N ASP A 312 6.49 -3.55 -10.69
CA ASP A 312 5.90 -4.40 -11.72
C ASP A 312 4.40 -4.20 -11.99
N ILE A 313 3.68 -3.51 -11.08
CA ILE A 313 2.25 -3.22 -11.26
C ILE A 313 2.01 -1.71 -11.42
N LYS A 314 2.35 -0.92 -10.40
CA LYS A 314 1.99 0.51 -10.37
C LYS A 314 2.70 1.33 -11.44
N THR A 315 4.01 1.15 -11.64
CA THR A 315 4.76 1.97 -12.61
C THR A 315 4.28 1.76 -14.04
N ARG A 316 3.77 0.56 -14.38
CA ARG A 316 3.18 0.29 -15.69
C ARG A 316 1.94 1.13 -15.96
N GLN A 317 1.15 1.45 -14.93
CA GLN A 317 -0.02 2.34 -15.04
C GLN A 317 0.36 3.82 -14.88
N LEU A 318 1.35 4.09 -14.07
CA LEU A 318 1.86 5.44 -13.83
C LEU A 318 2.59 6.00 -15.06
N GLY A 319 3.30 5.15 -15.81
CA GLY A 319 4.15 5.54 -16.92
C GLY A 319 5.47 6.19 -16.48
N LYS A 320 5.81 6.09 -15.19
CA LYS A 320 7.05 6.64 -14.62
C LYS A 320 7.62 5.69 -13.58
N GLN A 321 8.95 5.49 -13.66
CA GLN A 321 9.73 4.73 -12.70
C GLN A 321 10.28 5.65 -11.61
N PRO A 322 10.61 5.14 -10.40
CA PRO A 322 11.34 5.89 -9.39
C PRO A 322 12.72 6.33 -9.93
N ASP A 323 13.13 7.55 -9.60
CA ASP A 323 14.47 8.06 -9.89
C ASP A 323 15.49 7.58 -8.84
N ALA A 324 15.03 7.20 -7.65
CA ALA A 324 15.84 6.56 -6.60
C ALA A 324 14.96 5.75 -5.64
N VAL A 325 15.56 4.79 -4.95
CA VAL A 325 14.92 3.98 -3.91
C VAL A 325 15.62 4.17 -2.57
N VAL A 326 14.84 4.48 -1.54
CA VAL A 326 15.28 4.50 -0.14
C VAL A 326 14.83 3.20 0.53
N ILE A 327 15.76 2.41 1.05
CA ILE A 327 15.46 1.23 1.85
C ILE A 327 15.63 1.58 3.32
N VAL A 328 14.52 1.62 4.06
CA VAL A 328 14.52 1.83 5.50
C VAL A 328 14.92 0.55 6.20
N ALA A 329 15.95 0.63 7.04
CA ALA A 329 16.40 -0.45 7.89
C ALA A 329 16.42 -0.01 9.35
N THR A 330 16.10 -0.93 10.26
CA THR A 330 16.23 -0.73 11.70
C THR A 330 17.13 -1.77 12.32
N LEU A 331 17.90 -1.39 13.32
CA LEU A 331 18.74 -2.34 14.05
C LEU A 331 17.90 -3.44 14.72
N ARG A 332 16.69 -3.12 15.17
CA ARG A 332 15.77 -4.10 15.75
C ARG A 332 15.39 -5.19 14.74
N ALA A 333 15.03 -4.81 13.51
CA ALA A 333 14.70 -5.78 12.48
C ALA A 333 15.92 -6.63 12.10
N LEU A 334 17.07 -6.02 11.93
CA LEU A 334 18.30 -6.76 11.62
C LEU A 334 18.69 -7.71 12.75
N LYS A 335 18.60 -7.31 14.02
CA LYS A 335 18.83 -8.21 15.14
C LYS A 335 17.87 -9.39 15.17
N MET A 336 16.58 -9.16 14.88
CA MET A 336 15.59 -10.23 14.76
C MET A 336 15.94 -11.19 13.61
N HIS A 337 16.29 -10.67 12.44
CA HIS A 337 16.75 -11.46 11.29
C HIS A 337 18.08 -12.18 11.59
N GLY A 338 18.90 -11.64 12.48
CA GLY A 338 20.11 -12.29 13.00
C GLY A 338 19.85 -13.39 14.04
N GLY A 339 18.57 -13.66 14.34
CA GLY A 339 18.12 -14.74 15.23
C GLY A 339 17.95 -14.35 16.70
N LEU A 340 17.96 -13.04 17.02
CA LEU A 340 17.73 -12.58 18.40
C LEU A 340 16.25 -12.64 18.76
N ASP A 341 15.93 -13.05 19.99
CA ASP A 341 14.57 -13.08 20.48
C ASP A 341 13.95 -11.67 20.55
N LYS A 342 12.66 -11.56 20.28
CA LYS A 342 11.92 -10.29 20.27
C LYS A 342 12.04 -9.49 21.56
N LYS A 343 12.22 -10.16 22.70
CA LYS A 343 12.37 -9.52 24.03
C LYS A 343 13.76 -8.91 24.24
N GLU A 344 14.71 -9.26 23.41
CA GLU A 344 16.11 -8.84 23.54
C GLU A 344 16.55 -7.79 22.50
N LEU A 345 15.66 -7.40 21.59
CA LEU A 345 15.98 -6.48 20.48
C LEU A 345 16.45 -5.09 20.91
N THR A 346 16.20 -4.69 22.15
CA THR A 346 16.69 -3.42 22.73
C THR A 346 18.09 -3.52 23.35
N LYS A 347 18.65 -4.75 23.50
CA LYS A 347 20.03 -4.96 23.97
C LYS A 347 21.00 -4.84 22.81
N GLU A 348 22.20 -4.32 23.10
CA GLU A 348 23.28 -4.29 22.10
C GLU A 348 23.66 -5.70 21.66
N ASN A 349 23.73 -5.91 20.35
CA ASN A 349 24.22 -7.15 19.76
C ASN A 349 24.70 -6.95 18.32
N VAL A 350 25.96 -6.52 18.18
CA VAL A 350 26.59 -6.27 16.86
C VAL A 350 26.65 -7.52 16.00
N GLU A 351 26.87 -8.69 16.59
CA GLU A 351 26.95 -9.96 15.82
C GLU A 351 25.58 -10.34 15.24
N ALA A 352 24.48 -10.10 15.95
CA ALA A 352 23.14 -10.30 15.42
C ALA A 352 22.84 -9.31 14.27
N VAL A 353 23.30 -8.05 14.36
CA VAL A 353 23.19 -7.06 13.27
C VAL A 353 23.94 -7.56 12.03
N LYS A 354 25.20 -7.99 12.17
CA LYS A 354 26.01 -8.52 11.06
C LYS A 354 25.35 -9.72 10.40
N LYS A 355 24.85 -10.67 11.20
CA LYS A 355 24.17 -11.86 10.70
C LYS A 355 22.86 -11.52 9.99
N GLY A 356 22.07 -10.59 10.52
CA GLY A 356 20.81 -10.15 9.95
C GLY A 356 20.97 -9.24 8.73
N PHE A 357 22.17 -8.70 8.50
CA PHE A 357 22.47 -7.85 7.35
C PHE A 357 22.15 -8.53 6.02
N ALA A 358 22.21 -9.85 5.93
CA ALA A 358 21.82 -10.62 4.74
C ALA A 358 20.40 -10.27 4.25
N ASN A 359 19.46 -9.92 5.17
CA ASN A 359 18.12 -9.48 4.80
C ASN A 359 18.17 -8.14 4.06
N LEU A 360 18.89 -7.16 4.58
CA LEU A 360 19.06 -5.85 3.93
C LEU A 360 19.81 -5.99 2.59
N GLU A 361 20.89 -6.76 2.55
CA GLU A 361 21.67 -7.02 1.33
C GLU A 361 20.79 -7.59 0.21
N ARG A 362 19.91 -8.54 0.51
CA ARG A 362 18.96 -9.09 -0.47
C ARG A 362 17.99 -8.03 -0.98
N HIS A 363 17.44 -7.18 -0.12
CA HIS A 363 16.56 -6.09 -0.53
C HIS A 363 17.29 -5.05 -1.40
N ILE A 364 18.55 -4.73 -1.08
CA ILE A 364 19.39 -3.85 -1.92
C ILE A 364 19.55 -4.46 -3.32
N LYS A 365 20.00 -5.70 -3.40
CA LYS A 365 20.20 -6.42 -4.68
C LYS A 365 18.90 -6.51 -5.48
N ASN A 366 17.77 -6.75 -4.84
CA ASN A 366 16.47 -6.79 -5.50
C ASN A 366 16.12 -5.46 -6.17
N MET A 367 16.34 -4.33 -5.50
CA MET A 367 16.06 -3.02 -6.12
C MET A 367 17.07 -2.67 -7.20
N GLN A 368 18.34 -3.04 -7.02
CA GLN A 368 19.40 -2.85 -8.01
C GLN A 368 19.19 -3.71 -9.27
N SER A 369 18.55 -4.88 -9.18
CA SER A 369 18.26 -5.73 -10.34
C SER A 369 17.28 -5.08 -11.33
N TYR A 370 16.46 -4.12 -10.88
CA TYR A 370 15.66 -3.25 -11.77
C TYR A 370 16.46 -2.09 -12.38
N GLY A 371 17.77 -1.97 -12.08
CA GLY A 371 18.62 -0.85 -12.51
C GLY A 371 18.45 0.41 -11.68
N LEU A 372 17.80 0.36 -10.53
CA LEU A 372 17.50 1.55 -9.71
C LEU A 372 18.64 1.93 -8.77
N PRO A 373 18.96 3.23 -8.63
CA PRO A 373 19.85 3.72 -7.57
C PRO A 373 19.23 3.50 -6.19
N VAL A 374 20.02 2.98 -5.25
CA VAL A 374 19.57 2.62 -3.90
C VAL A 374 20.37 3.35 -2.84
N ILE A 375 19.71 3.89 -1.84
CA ILE A 375 20.30 4.39 -0.59
C ILE A 375 19.62 3.75 0.61
N VAL A 376 20.38 3.46 1.65
CA VAL A 376 19.87 2.91 2.91
C VAL A 376 19.65 4.03 3.92
N ALA A 377 18.45 4.09 4.49
CA ALA A 377 18.11 4.96 5.62
C ALA A 377 18.03 4.12 6.90
N ILE A 378 18.98 4.33 7.81
CA ILE A 378 18.95 3.73 9.15
C ILE A 378 17.98 4.57 9.98
N ASN A 379 16.81 4.03 10.32
CA ASN A 379 15.85 4.70 11.19
C ASN A 379 16.23 4.43 12.66
N GLU A 380 16.83 5.43 13.30
CA GLU A 380 17.39 5.31 14.66
C GLU A 380 16.28 5.26 15.73
N PHE A 381 16.44 4.34 16.66
CA PHE A 381 15.68 4.26 17.91
C PHE A 381 16.56 4.59 19.11
N ALA A 382 15.96 5.08 20.18
CA ALA A 382 16.66 5.46 21.41
C ALA A 382 17.50 4.33 22.07
N SER A 383 17.20 3.07 21.73
CA SER A 383 17.94 1.90 22.20
C SER A 383 19.15 1.52 21.34
N ASP A 384 19.32 2.17 20.20
CA ASP A 384 20.36 1.80 19.23
C ASP A 384 21.72 2.32 19.69
N THR A 385 22.75 1.49 19.58
CA THR A 385 24.08 1.84 20.03
C THR A 385 24.97 2.29 18.87
N LYS A 386 25.98 3.11 19.21
CA LYS A 386 26.95 3.58 18.21
C LYS A 386 27.69 2.43 17.52
N SER A 387 28.01 1.36 18.26
CA SER A 387 28.71 0.19 17.74
C SER A 387 27.86 -0.54 16.68
N GLU A 388 26.55 -0.70 16.94
CA GLU A 388 25.62 -1.33 16.01
C GLU A 388 25.41 -0.47 14.76
N ILE A 389 25.25 0.86 14.93
CA ILE A 389 25.12 1.81 13.83
C ILE A 389 26.37 1.81 12.95
N SER A 390 27.58 1.85 13.54
CA SER A 390 28.85 1.81 12.80
C SER A 390 28.98 0.51 12.00
N ALA A 391 28.71 -0.64 12.62
CA ALA A 391 28.76 -1.92 11.95
C ALA A 391 27.82 -1.99 10.74
N LEU A 392 26.59 -1.46 10.88
CA LEU A 392 25.63 -1.43 9.78
C LEU A 392 26.08 -0.50 8.65
N LYS A 393 26.63 0.68 8.96
CA LYS A 393 27.21 1.61 7.99
C LYS A 393 28.35 0.96 7.21
N GLU A 394 29.33 0.39 7.91
CA GLU A 394 30.48 -0.28 7.29
C GLU A 394 30.06 -1.39 6.33
N LEU A 395 29.10 -2.23 6.74
CA LEU A 395 28.58 -3.32 5.89
C LEU A 395 27.86 -2.80 4.64
N THR A 396 27.10 -1.71 4.77
CA THR A 396 26.36 -1.12 3.65
C THR A 396 27.31 -0.43 2.67
N GLU A 397 28.27 0.34 3.18
CA GLU A 397 29.30 1.01 2.39
C GLU A 397 30.22 0.03 1.66
N ALA A 398 30.49 -1.14 2.26
CA ALA A 398 31.26 -2.22 1.62
C ALA A 398 30.54 -2.79 0.37
N LEU A 399 29.22 -2.65 0.26
CA LEU A 399 28.47 -2.97 -0.95
C LEU A 399 28.49 -1.84 -2.00
N GLY A 400 29.16 -0.71 -1.71
CA GLY A 400 29.11 0.48 -2.57
C GLY A 400 27.78 1.24 -2.52
N VAL A 401 26.96 1.03 -1.50
CA VAL A 401 25.65 1.64 -1.34
C VAL A 401 25.72 2.79 -0.32
N PRO A 402 25.28 3.99 -0.67
CA PRO A 402 25.23 5.10 0.28
C PRO A 402 24.27 4.80 1.43
N VAL A 403 24.61 5.28 2.62
CA VAL A 403 23.83 5.08 3.83
C VAL A 403 23.71 6.39 4.62
N SER A 404 22.55 6.63 5.21
CA SER A 404 22.27 7.78 6.06
C SER A 404 21.60 7.34 7.36
N LEU A 405 22.00 7.96 8.48
CA LEU A 405 21.32 7.81 9.77
C LEU A 405 20.21 8.84 9.85
N THR A 406 18.97 8.41 10.11
CA THR A 406 17.81 9.30 10.21
C THR A 406 17.26 9.35 11.63
N GLN A 407 16.95 10.58 12.10
CA GLN A 407 16.37 10.87 13.41
C GLN A 407 15.03 11.62 13.27
N VAL A 408 14.32 11.36 12.19
CA VAL A 408 13.11 12.12 11.80
C VAL A 408 11.96 11.99 12.81
N PHE A 409 11.85 10.87 13.50
CA PHE A 409 10.86 10.71 14.58
C PHE A 409 11.02 11.76 15.68
N ALA A 410 12.26 12.02 16.10
CA ALA A 410 12.57 12.93 17.19
C ALA A 410 12.75 14.39 16.73
N LYS A 411 13.19 14.62 15.48
CA LYS A 411 13.63 15.92 14.98
C LYS A 411 12.91 16.44 13.74
N GLY A 412 11.88 15.71 13.25
CA GLY A 412 11.20 16.07 12.00
C GLY A 412 12.16 16.12 10.82
N GLY A 413 11.99 17.07 9.91
CA GLY A 413 12.83 17.22 8.72
C GLY A 413 14.31 17.44 9.01
N GLU A 414 14.67 18.08 10.13
CA GLU A 414 16.07 18.24 10.53
C GLU A 414 16.80 16.89 10.63
N GLY A 415 16.10 15.88 11.16
CA GLY A 415 16.65 14.52 11.31
C GLY A 415 16.85 13.77 9.98
N GLY A 416 16.42 14.33 8.85
CA GLY A 416 16.52 13.74 7.51
C GLY A 416 17.46 14.48 6.54
N LEU A 417 18.11 15.57 6.97
CA LEU A 417 18.90 16.45 6.07
C LEU A 417 20.03 15.71 5.34
N ASP A 418 20.81 14.87 6.03
CA ASP A 418 21.88 14.06 5.41
C ASP A 418 21.34 13.11 4.33
N LEU A 419 20.17 12.49 4.58
CA LEU A 419 19.51 11.64 3.61
C LEU A 419 19.05 12.43 2.37
N ALA A 420 18.44 13.61 2.57
CA ALA A 420 18.00 14.48 1.50
C ALA A 420 19.17 14.98 0.64
N GLU A 421 20.29 15.39 1.25
CA GLU A 421 21.50 15.84 0.56
C GLU A 421 22.07 14.74 -0.34
N LYS A 422 22.24 13.53 0.18
CA LYS A 422 22.75 12.38 -0.59
C LYS A 422 21.81 12.02 -1.76
N LEU A 423 20.50 12.03 -1.51
CA LEU A 423 19.50 11.78 -2.54
C LEU A 423 19.51 12.85 -3.63
N SER A 424 19.68 14.13 -3.30
CA SER A 424 19.76 15.22 -4.28
C SER A 424 20.85 14.96 -5.32
N GLY A 425 22.00 14.44 -4.91
CA GLY A 425 23.06 14.01 -5.82
C GLY A 425 22.62 12.85 -6.72
N MET A 426 22.03 11.80 -6.13
CA MET A 426 21.59 10.62 -6.87
C MET A 426 20.49 10.91 -7.90
N LEU A 427 19.60 11.86 -7.61
CA LEU A 427 18.50 12.24 -8.53
C LEU A 427 18.96 12.91 -9.81
N GLN A 428 20.23 13.33 -9.91
CA GLN A 428 20.83 13.89 -11.14
C GLN A 428 21.43 12.81 -12.05
N GLU A 429 21.63 11.59 -11.53
CA GLU A 429 22.22 10.50 -12.29
C GLU A 429 21.22 9.86 -13.25
N LYS A 430 21.74 9.30 -14.35
CA LYS A 430 20.96 8.49 -15.29
C LYS A 430 21.11 7.02 -14.93
N TYR A 431 20.05 6.28 -15.08
CA TYR A 431 20.02 4.83 -14.86
C TYR A 431 19.15 4.14 -15.92
N ASP A 432 19.39 2.85 -16.14
CA ASP A 432 18.64 2.02 -17.07
C ASP A 432 17.69 1.10 -16.30
N PHE A 433 16.40 1.44 -16.31
CA PHE A 433 15.36 0.65 -15.66
C PHE A 433 14.91 -0.51 -16.55
N SER A 434 14.73 -1.68 -15.95
CA SER A 434 14.09 -2.82 -16.60
C SER A 434 13.07 -3.49 -15.68
N TYR A 435 11.94 -3.91 -16.24
CA TYR A 435 10.97 -4.72 -15.51
C TYR A 435 11.51 -6.13 -15.27
N LEU A 436 11.07 -6.77 -14.20
CA LEU A 436 11.45 -8.14 -13.87
C LEU A 436 10.99 -9.14 -14.95
N TYR A 437 9.83 -8.89 -15.56
CA TYR A 437 9.26 -9.76 -16.59
C TYR A 437 8.50 -8.96 -17.66
N ASP A 438 8.38 -9.53 -18.86
CA ASP A 438 7.45 -9.05 -19.89
C ASP A 438 6.03 -9.54 -19.58
N LEU A 439 5.02 -8.71 -19.84
CA LEU A 439 3.61 -9.08 -19.59
C LEU A 439 3.15 -10.24 -20.48
N LYS A 440 3.76 -10.43 -21.66
CA LYS A 440 3.43 -11.50 -22.60
C LYS A 440 4.03 -12.85 -22.22
N GLU A 441 4.92 -12.90 -21.23
CA GLU A 441 5.41 -14.17 -20.72
C GLU A 441 4.27 -14.99 -20.11
N PRO A 442 4.35 -16.35 -20.16
CA PRO A 442 3.38 -17.20 -19.47
C PRO A 442 3.24 -16.84 -17.98
N LEU A 443 2.05 -16.94 -17.43
CA LEU A 443 1.78 -16.60 -16.03
C LEU A 443 2.70 -17.34 -15.06
N SER A 444 2.97 -18.64 -15.31
CA SER A 444 3.92 -19.41 -14.51
C SER A 444 5.35 -18.85 -14.55
N ALA A 445 5.81 -18.40 -15.72
CA ALA A 445 7.15 -17.83 -15.87
C ALA A 445 7.30 -16.51 -15.08
N LYS A 446 6.27 -15.66 -15.07
CA LYS A 446 6.26 -14.44 -14.26
C LYS A 446 6.32 -14.76 -12.76
N ILE A 447 5.54 -15.74 -12.30
CA ILE A 447 5.56 -16.21 -10.90
C ILE A 447 6.94 -16.80 -10.56
N ASP A 448 7.51 -17.63 -11.43
CA ASP A 448 8.83 -18.24 -11.24
C ASP A 448 9.92 -17.17 -11.09
N LYS A 449 9.92 -16.12 -11.92
CA LYS A 449 10.87 -15.00 -11.82
C LYS A 449 10.78 -14.27 -10.48
N VAL A 450 9.57 -13.93 -10.03
CA VAL A 450 9.42 -13.29 -8.72
C VAL A 450 9.97 -14.18 -7.60
N VAL A 451 9.68 -15.47 -7.64
CA VAL A 451 10.13 -16.41 -6.60
C VAL A 451 11.64 -16.63 -6.65
N THR A 452 12.23 -16.79 -7.83
CA THR A 452 13.66 -17.10 -7.94
C THR A 452 14.53 -15.85 -7.79
N GLU A 453 14.18 -14.75 -8.45
CA GLU A 453 15.03 -13.57 -8.50
C GLU A 453 14.82 -12.62 -7.29
N ILE A 454 13.56 -12.43 -6.86
CA ILE A 454 13.26 -11.54 -5.74
C ILE A 454 13.31 -12.27 -4.40
N TYR A 455 12.69 -13.46 -4.31
CA TYR A 455 12.59 -14.17 -3.03
C TYR A 455 13.78 -15.09 -2.74
N GLY A 456 14.47 -15.59 -3.77
CA GLY A 456 15.58 -16.55 -3.62
C GLY A 456 15.11 -18.00 -3.46
N GLY A 457 13.85 -18.28 -3.82
CA GLY A 457 13.33 -19.65 -3.88
C GLY A 457 13.89 -20.42 -5.09
N SER A 458 13.79 -21.74 -5.05
CA SER A 458 14.30 -22.63 -6.10
C SER A 458 13.21 -23.18 -7.01
N LYS A 459 11.95 -23.21 -6.54
CA LYS A 459 10.86 -23.86 -7.26
C LYS A 459 9.49 -23.38 -6.81
N VAL A 460 8.57 -23.31 -7.77
CA VAL A 460 7.15 -23.04 -7.55
C VAL A 460 6.33 -24.31 -7.78
N ASN A 461 5.56 -24.69 -6.79
CA ASN A 461 4.57 -25.74 -6.87
C ASN A 461 3.17 -25.12 -7.00
N TYR A 462 2.28 -25.85 -7.66
CA TYR A 462 0.89 -25.39 -7.85
C TYR A 462 -0.08 -26.45 -7.32
N SER A 463 -1.02 -26.03 -6.47
CA SER A 463 -2.12 -26.90 -6.04
C SER A 463 -2.98 -27.35 -7.24
N PRO A 464 -3.77 -28.43 -7.10
CA PRO A 464 -4.74 -28.82 -8.14
C PRO A 464 -5.72 -27.68 -8.49
N LYS A 465 -6.11 -26.87 -7.49
CA LYS A 465 -6.97 -25.68 -7.67
C LYS A 465 -6.25 -24.62 -8.52
N ALA A 466 -5.02 -24.27 -8.15
CA ALA A 466 -4.24 -23.27 -8.90
C ALA A 466 -3.96 -23.68 -10.34
N LYS A 467 -3.66 -24.98 -10.60
CA LYS A 467 -3.48 -25.51 -11.96
C LYS A 467 -4.73 -25.39 -12.83
N ARG A 468 -5.91 -25.62 -12.25
CA ARG A 468 -7.19 -25.42 -12.95
C ARG A 468 -7.43 -23.93 -13.24
N GLN A 469 -7.24 -23.07 -12.24
CA GLN A 469 -7.40 -21.63 -12.39
C GLN A 469 -6.42 -21.03 -13.41
N MET A 470 -5.20 -21.55 -13.49
CA MET A 470 -4.23 -21.12 -14.52
C MET A 470 -4.76 -21.38 -15.93
N ARG A 471 -5.35 -22.55 -16.18
CA ARG A 471 -5.99 -22.85 -17.47
C ARG A 471 -7.19 -21.94 -17.74
N GLU A 472 -8.04 -21.69 -16.74
CA GLU A 472 -9.17 -20.76 -16.86
C GLU A 472 -8.69 -19.34 -17.21
N ILE A 473 -7.57 -18.88 -16.64
CA ILE A 473 -6.94 -17.58 -16.95
C ILE A 473 -6.46 -17.54 -18.39
N GLU A 474 -5.82 -18.61 -18.87
CA GLU A 474 -5.36 -18.75 -20.26
C GLU A 474 -6.53 -18.77 -21.24
N GLU A 475 -7.57 -19.58 -20.98
CA GLU A 475 -8.76 -19.69 -21.82
C GLU A 475 -9.53 -18.38 -21.96
N ASN A 476 -9.50 -17.52 -20.91
CA ASN A 476 -10.13 -16.20 -20.92
C ASN A 476 -9.22 -15.09 -21.48
N GLY A 477 -7.98 -15.39 -21.90
CA GLY A 477 -7.06 -14.40 -22.46
C GLY A 477 -6.49 -13.40 -21.44
N TRP A 478 -6.38 -13.78 -20.16
CA TRP A 478 -5.91 -12.90 -19.08
C TRP A 478 -4.42 -13.08 -18.75
N ASN A 479 -3.68 -13.78 -19.59
CA ASN A 479 -2.25 -14.06 -19.38
C ASN A 479 -1.37 -12.80 -19.37
N ASP A 480 -1.73 -11.75 -20.10
CA ASP A 480 -0.92 -10.54 -20.28
C ASP A 480 -1.00 -9.59 -19.06
N LEU A 481 -1.57 -10.05 -17.95
CA LEU A 481 -1.65 -9.27 -16.71
C LEU A 481 -0.43 -9.52 -15.82
N PRO A 482 0.03 -8.50 -15.05
CA PRO A 482 1.08 -8.67 -14.06
C PRO A 482 0.60 -9.54 -12.90
N VAL A 483 1.57 -10.08 -12.16
CA VAL A 483 1.34 -10.93 -10.98
C VAL A 483 1.44 -10.13 -9.71
N CYS A 484 0.49 -10.34 -8.81
CA CYS A 484 0.49 -9.81 -7.46
C CYS A 484 0.68 -10.98 -6.47
N MET A 485 1.90 -11.17 -6.00
CA MET A 485 2.21 -12.26 -5.06
C MET A 485 1.67 -11.93 -3.67
N ALA A 486 0.86 -12.82 -3.09
CA ALA A 486 0.28 -12.67 -1.77
C ALA A 486 0.90 -13.66 -0.79
N LYS A 487 1.70 -13.18 0.14
CA LYS A 487 2.44 -13.98 1.14
C LYS A 487 2.61 -13.23 2.46
N THR A 488 3.23 -13.88 3.43
CA THR A 488 3.67 -13.23 4.67
C THR A 488 4.64 -12.08 4.39
N GLN A 489 4.55 -11.00 5.15
CA GLN A 489 5.46 -9.86 5.09
C GLN A 489 6.76 -10.07 5.89
N TYR A 490 6.86 -11.11 6.69
CA TYR A 490 7.95 -11.29 7.66
C TYR A 490 9.16 -12.07 7.12
N SER A 491 9.07 -12.59 5.92
CA SER A 491 10.12 -13.39 5.29
C SER A 491 10.07 -13.23 3.77
N PHE A 492 11.18 -13.47 3.09
CA PHE A 492 11.18 -13.66 1.62
C PHE A 492 10.39 -14.90 1.20
N SER A 493 10.37 -15.95 2.04
CA SER A 493 9.57 -17.16 1.83
C SER A 493 8.07 -16.93 2.17
N ASP A 494 7.24 -17.90 1.86
CA ASP A 494 5.86 -18.04 2.35
C ASP A 494 5.78 -18.53 3.81
N GLN A 495 6.93 -18.85 4.43
CA GLN A 495 7.08 -19.28 5.82
C GLN A 495 7.65 -18.15 6.69
N PRO A 496 6.87 -17.60 7.64
CA PRO A 496 7.26 -16.38 8.39
C PRO A 496 8.42 -16.58 9.36
N ASN A 497 8.79 -17.84 9.66
CA ASN A 497 9.90 -18.20 10.54
C ASN A 497 11.24 -18.35 9.83
N LEU A 498 11.28 -18.34 8.51
CA LEU A 498 12.52 -18.32 7.74
C LEU A 498 13.06 -16.89 7.68
N LEU A 499 13.93 -16.55 8.61
CA LEU A 499 14.49 -15.21 8.79
C LEU A 499 15.71 -14.96 7.90
N ALA A 500 16.26 -13.75 7.97
CA ALA A 500 17.40 -13.27 7.16
C ALA A 500 17.11 -13.31 5.64
N ALA A 501 17.92 -13.99 4.88
CA ALA A 501 17.75 -14.18 3.43
C ALA A 501 17.76 -15.68 3.10
N PRO A 502 16.65 -16.40 3.34
CA PRO A 502 16.58 -17.82 3.00
C PRO A 502 16.77 -18.03 1.49
N GLU A 503 17.38 -19.15 1.12
CA GLU A 503 17.62 -19.55 -0.26
C GLU A 503 17.19 -20.97 -0.51
N GLY A 504 16.92 -21.32 -1.77
CA GLY A 504 16.67 -22.69 -2.21
C GLY A 504 15.37 -23.31 -1.69
N PHE A 505 14.50 -22.55 -1.02
CA PHE A 505 13.21 -23.04 -0.58
C PHE A 505 12.22 -23.17 -1.74
N GLU A 506 11.21 -24.00 -1.56
CA GLU A 506 10.10 -24.12 -2.50
C GLU A 506 8.88 -23.38 -1.96
N VAL A 507 8.10 -22.77 -2.84
CA VAL A 507 6.80 -22.16 -2.50
C VAL A 507 5.66 -22.91 -3.18
N THR A 508 4.45 -22.81 -2.62
CA THR A 508 3.26 -23.40 -3.21
C THR A 508 2.20 -22.34 -3.48
N VAL A 509 1.88 -22.13 -4.74
CA VAL A 509 0.70 -21.34 -5.14
C VAL A 509 -0.55 -22.17 -4.86
N ARG A 510 -1.34 -21.75 -3.89
CA ARG A 510 -2.57 -22.42 -3.49
C ARG A 510 -3.75 -22.07 -4.39
N GLU A 511 -3.80 -20.82 -4.81
CA GLU A 511 -4.91 -20.26 -5.57
C GLU A 511 -4.43 -19.09 -6.43
N LEU A 512 -5.05 -18.93 -7.59
CA LEU A 512 -4.89 -17.79 -8.49
C LEU A 512 -6.22 -17.05 -8.58
N LEU A 513 -6.21 -15.76 -8.20
CA LEU A 513 -7.41 -14.93 -8.19
C LEU A 513 -7.27 -13.83 -9.24
N PRO A 514 -8.00 -13.93 -10.36
CA PRO A 514 -8.01 -12.88 -11.37
C PRO A 514 -8.76 -11.64 -10.83
N LYS A 515 -8.04 -10.52 -10.75
CA LYS A 515 -8.57 -9.19 -10.42
C LYS A 515 -8.55 -8.34 -11.69
N ILE A 516 -9.46 -8.69 -12.60
CA ILE A 516 -9.44 -8.20 -13.98
C ILE A 516 -9.75 -6.70 -14.06
N GLY A 517 -10.65 -6.21 -13.22
CA GLY A 517 -10.92 -4.78 -13.10
C GLY A 517 -9.70 -4.00 -12.62
N ALA A 518 -8.97 -4.52 -11.64
CA ALA A 518 -7.72 -3.94 -11.17
C ALA A 518 -6.57 -4.13 -12.18
N GLY A 519 -6.62 -5.19 -13.00
CA GLY A 519 -5.62 -5.46 -14.03
C GLY A 519 -4.40 -6.22 -13.52
N PHE A 520 -4.57 -7.19 -12.63
CA PHE A 520 -3.53 -8.12 -12.18
C PHE A 520 -4.09 -9.47 -11.72
N ILE A 521 -3.24 -10.47 -11.63
CA ILE A 521 -3.56 -11.79 -11.08
C ILE A 521 -2.92 -11.93 -9.70
N VAL A 522 -3.73 -12.22 -8.68
CA VAL A 522 -3.22 -12.51 -7.32
C VAL A 522 -2.83 -13.98 -7.23
N ALA A 523 -1.57 -14.25 -6.87
CA ALA A 523 -1.07 -15.59 -6.57
C ALA A 523 -0.93 -15.78 -5.04
N LEU A 524 -1.78 -16.61 -4.45
CA LEU A 524 -1.78 -16.86 -3.01
C LEU A 524 -0.75 -17.94 -2.64
N LEU A 525 0.27 -17.57 -1.85
CA LEU A 525 1.34 -18.43 -1.35
C LEU A 525 1.13 -18.82 0.12
N GLY A 526 0.06 -18.85 0.68
CA GLY A 526 -0.13 -19.15 2.09
C GLY A 526 -1.53 -18.80 2.58
N ASP A 527 -1.75 -18.84 3.88
CA ASP A 527 -2.99 -18.41 4.49
C ASP A 527 -2.99 -16.88 4.64
N VAL A 528 -3.36 -16.19 3.57
CA VAL A 528 -3.52 -14.73 3.59
C VAL A 528 -4.96 -14.40 3.91
N MET A 529 -5.18 -13.70 5.03
CA MET A 529 -6.52 -13.35 5.48
C MET A 529 -6.95 -11.99 4.93
N THR A 530 -8.06 -11.99 4.19
CA THR A 530 -8.70 -10.78 3.66
C THR A 530 -9.69 -10.14 4.65
N MET A 531 -10.00 -10.83 5.75
CA MET A 531 -10.74 -10.29 6.91
C MET A 531 -9.95 -10.54 8.18
N PRO A 532 -9.14 -9.58 8.64
CA PRO A 532 -8.41 -9.69 9.90
C PRO A 532 -9.35 -9.82 11.10
N GLY A 533 -8.89 -10.46 12.16
CA GLY A 533 -9.60 -10.46 13.44
C GLY A 533 -9.00 -9.43 14.41
N LEU A 534 -9.80 -8.94 15.35
CA LEU A 534 -9.28 -8.15 16.46
C LEU A 534 -8.33 -9.00 17.33
N PRO A 535 -7.22 -8.40 17.84
CA PRO A 535 -6.34 -9.08 18.80
C PRO A 535 -7.02 -9.19 20.17
N LYS A 536 -6.39 -9.93 21.09
CA LYS A 536 -6.86 -10.07 22.48
C LYS A 536 -7.03 -8.73 23.18
N ASN A 537 -6.11 -7.79 22.93
CA ASN A 537 -6.12 -6.43 23.46
C ASN A 537 -6.09 -5.44 22.28
N PRO A 538 -7.24 -5.10 21.71
CA PRO A 538 -7.30 -4.15 20.62
C PRO A 538 -6.92 -2.73 21.08
N ALA A 539 -6.34 -1.92 20.17
CA ALA A 539 -5.95 -0.55 20.43
C ALA A 539 -7.13 0.31 20.93
N ALA A 540 -8.33 0.02 20.46
CA ALA A 540 -9.57 0.67 20.86
C ALA A 540 -9.83 0.70 22.38
N LEU A 541 -9.27 -0.24 23.14
CA LEU A 541 -9.40 -0.24 24.61
C LEU A 541 -8.71 0.95 25.31
N LYS A 542 -7.85 1.66 24.59
CA LYS A 542 -7.12 2.84 25.10
C LYS A 542 -7.62 4.14 24.51
N MET A 543 -8.54 4.07 23.56
CA MET A 543 -9.08 5.24 22.86
C MET A 543 -10.27 5.82 23.60
N ASP A 544 -10.33 7.15 23.69
CA ASP A 544 -11.43 7.88 24.31
C ASP A 544 -11.61 9.26 23.66
N VAL A 545 -12.74 9.87 23.88
CA VAL A 545 -13.09 11.22 23.44
C VAL A 545 -13.73 11.99 24.60
N THR A 546 -13.25 13.21 24.85
CA THR A 546 -13.78 14.11 25.87
C THR A 546 -15.03 14.84 25.39
N ASP A 547 -15.78 15.48 26.30
CA ASP A 547 -17.01 16.22 25.98
C ASP A 547 -16.77 17.42 25.02
N ASP A 548 -15.56 17.96 24.97
CA ASP A 548 -15.13 19.00 24.03
C ASP A 548 -14.59 18.42 22.70
N GLY A 549 -14.68 17.09 22.51
CA GLY A 549 -14.31 16.40 21.27
C GLY A 549 -12.82 16.09 21.14
N LYS A 550 -12.01 16.27 22.17
CA LYS A 550 -10.59 15.93 22.15
C LYS A 550 -10.38 14.43 22.24
N ILE A 551 -9.66 13.88 21.27
CA ILE A 551 -9.35 12.44 21.17
C ILE A 551 -8.09 12.11 21.97
N SER A 552 -8.07 10.94 22.59
CA SER A 552 -6.91 10.37 23.28
C SER A 552 -6.71 8.90 22.90
N GLY A 553 -5.50 8.37 23.09
CA GLY A 553 -5.18 6.97 22.85
C GLY A 553 -5.09 6.56 21.37
N LEU A 554 -5.17 7.50 20.45
CA LEU A 554 -4.94 7.27 19.02
C LEU A 554 -3.43 7.40 18.74
N PHE A 555 -2.66 6.43 19.20
CA PHE A 555 -1.18 6.28 19.13
C PHE A 555 -0.34 7.26 19.96
#